data_66b1ca6ddbc94bbe484e5a8218df0ddc
#
_entry.id   66b1ca6ddbc94bbe484e5a8218df0ddc
#
_cell.length_a   1.000
_cell.length_b   1.000
_cell.length_c   1.000
_cell.angle_alpha   90.00
_cell.angle_beta   90.00
_cell.angle_gamma   90.00
#
_symmetry.space_group_name_H-M   'P 1'
#
loop_
_entity.id
_entity.type
_entity.pdbx_description
1 polymer ?
#
loop_
_entity_poly.entity_id
_entity_poly.type
_entity_poly.pdbx_seq_one_letter_code
_entity_poly.pdbx_strand_id
1 'polypeptide(L)'
;MNYSDVLAHARECIGQYCKACPVCNGVACKNQIPGPGAKGVGDTAIRNYNKWAEIRVNMDTLCGGGRPDTSLELFGRRFRYPFFAGPVGAVNLHYSDVYTDTTYNEVLVQACAQGGIAAFTGDGVNPDVMTQATRAITRAGGCGVPTVKPWNMETIRAKMEQVKASGCFAVAMDVDAAGLPFLKNMDPPAGCKSVEELRQIVEMAQRPFIVKGVMTVAGALKAQQAGAAGIVVSNHGGRVLDQCPSTAEVLPEIAAALKGSGVKILVDGGLRSGVDIFKALALGADAVLVCRPFVTAVYGGDAAGVQCYIDKLAGELEDTMQMCGAHSLARITPDMVRR
;
A
#
# COMPACT_ATOMS: atom_id res chain seq x y z
N MET A 1 -4.40 9.41 -23.14
CA MET A 1 -3.35 8.42 -22.75
C MET A 1 -4.06 7.24 -22.12
N ASN A 2 -3.81 6.03 -22.58
CA ASN A 2 -4.28 4.80 -21.94
C ASN A 2 -3.16 4.17 -21.12
N TYR A 3 -3.47 3.19 -20.27
CA TYR A 3 -2.45 2.59 -19.38
C TYR A 3 -1.36 1.80 -20.13
N SER A 4 -1.65 1.28 -21.32
CA SER A 4 -0.65 0.61 -22.17
C SER A 4 0.39 1.60 -22.69
N ASP A 5 -0.02 2.81 -23.02
CA ASP A 5 0.89 3.90 -23.43
C ASP A 5 1.79 4.31 -22.26
N VAL A 6 1.23 4.42 -21.04
CA VAL A 6 1.99 4.69 -19.82
C VAL A 6 3.05 3.62 -19.59
N LEU A 7 2.70 2.34 -19.73
CA LEU A 7 3.66 1.25 -19.58
C LEU A 7 4.72 1.24 -20.68
N ALA A 8 4.36 1.60 -21.92
CA ALA A 8 5.32 1.70 -23.02
C ALA A 8 6.38 2.77 -22.72
N HIS A 9 5.95 3.97 -22.36
CA HIS A 9 6.87 5.05 -21.99
C HIS A 9 7.67 4.73 -20.70
N ALA A 10 7.06 4.09 -19.71
CA ALA A 10 7.77 3.64 -18.52
C ALA A 10 8.95 2.71 -18.85
N ARG A 11 8.85 1.85 -19.87
CA ARG A 11 9.96 0.97 -20.31
C ARG A 11 11.17 1.75 -20.84
N GLU A 12 10.96 2.94 -21.40
CA GLU A 12 12.01 3.80 -21.90
C GLU A 12 12.73 4.55 -20.76
N CYS A 13 12.00 4.84 -19.66
CA CYS A 13 12.49 5.62 -18.52
C CYS A 13 13.05 4.75 -17.38
N ILE A 14 12.53 3.55 -17.22
CA ILE A 14 12.91 2.62 -16.14
C ILE A 14 14.18 1.86 -16.54
N GLY A 15 15.12 1.73 -15.58
CA GLY A 15 16.38 1.02 -15.77
C GLY A 15 16.24 -0.51 -15.83
N GLN A 16 17.40 -1.18 -15.74
CA GLN A 16 17.53 -2.62 -16.02
C GLN A 16 16.74 -3.57 -15.11
N TYR A 17 16.36 -3.15 -13.91
CA TYR A 17 15.74 -4.06 -12.91
C TYR A 17 14.24 -4.23 -13.08
N CYS A 18 13.51 -3.19 -13.42
CA CYS A 18 12.08 -3.26 -13.69
C CYS A 18 11.83 -3.36 -15.20
N LYS A 19 10.89 -4.19 -15.61
CA LYS A 19 10.56 -4.37 -17.04
C LYS A 19 9.25 -3.65 -17.43
N ALA A 20 8.63 -2.88 -16.53
CA ALA A 20 7.30 -2.30 -16.70
C ALA A 20 6.35 -3.29 -17.40
N CYS A 21 6.23 -4.48 -16.81
CA CYS A 21 5.50 -5.61 -17.41
C CYS A 21 4.02 -5.24 -17.64
N PRO A 22 3.38 -5.76 -18.70
CA PRO A 22 1.93 -5.60 -18.91
C PRO A 22 1.13 -6.08 -17.71
N VAL A 23 1.61 -7.15 -17.06
CA VAL A 23 1.11 -7.66 -15.79
C VAL A 23 2.26 -7.76 -14.80
N CYS A 24 2.23 -6.94 -13.75
CA CYS A 24 3.26 -6.91 -12.70
C CYS A 24 3.06 -8.07 -11.71
N ASN A 25 3.39 -9.30 -12.12
CA ASN A 25 3.19 -10.54 -11.35
C ASN A 25 4.40 -10.99 -10.53
N GLY A 26 5.52 -10.26 -10.56
CA GLY A 26 6.73 -10.59 -9.80
C GLY A 26 7.69 -11.56 -10.49
N VAL A 27 7.32 -12.14 -11.62
CA VAL A 27 8.13 -13.19 -12.30
C VAL A 27 9.39 -12.60 -12.94
N ALA A 28 9.25 -11.49 -13.70
CA ALA A 28 10.36 -10.91 -14.46
C ALA A 28 11.46 -10.27 -13.58
N CYS A 29 11.12 -9.86 -12.35
CA CYS A 29 12.05 -9.23 -11.40
C CYS A 29 12.32 -10.11 -10.17
N LYS A 30 12.00 -11.40 -10.21
CA LYS A 30 12.28 -12.32 -9.09
C LYS A 30 13.76 -12.28 -8.72
N ASN A 31 14.06 -12.35 -7.43
CA ASN A 31 15.42 -12.38 -6.90
C ASN A 31 16.29 -11.16 -7.28
N GLN A 32 15.68 -10.01 -7.63
CA GLN A 32 16.42 -8.80 -7.97
C GLN A 32 16.32 -7.76 -6.83
N ILE A 33 17.35 -7.75 -5.97
CA ILE A 33 17.60 -6.73 -4.96
C ILE A 33 19.10 -6.36 -5.05
N PRO A 34 19.46 -5.14 -5.44
CA PRO A 34 18.60 -3.98 -5.77
C PRO A 34 17.68 -4.26 -6.96
N GLY A 35 16.52 -3.58 -6.94
CA GLY A 35 15.45 -3.74 -7.91
C GLY A 35 14.10 -3.95 -7.19
N PRO A 36 12.97 -3.99 -7.93
CA PRO A 36 11.63 -4.11 -7.35
C PRO A 36 11.26 -5.55 -6.95
N GLY A 37 12.19 -6.49 -7.06
CA GLY A 37 11.96 -7.91 -6.83
C GLY A 37 11.84 -8.30 -5.35
N ALA A 38 11.51 -9.56 -5.12
CA ALA A 38 11.48 -10.18 -3.80
C ALA A 38 12.82 -10.85 -3.47
N LYS A 39 13.07 -11.15 -2.20
CA LYS A 39 14.20 -11.94 -1.72
C LYS A 39 14.16 -13.39 -2.21
N GLY A 40 15.26 -14.11 -2.01
CA GLY A 40 15.38 -15.54 -2.22
C GLY A 40 15.06 -15.93 -3.65
N VAL A 41 14.17 -16.87 -3.83
CA VAL A 41 13.69 -17.32 -5.15
C VAL A 41 12.52 -16.49 -5.70
N GLY A 42 12.04 -15.49 -4.92
CA GLY A 42 10.98 -14.60 -5.31
C GLY A 42 9.56 -15.19 -5.19
N ASP A 43 9.43 -16.31 -4.48
CA ASP A 43 8.16 -17.03 -4.35
C ASP A 43 7.04 -16.15 -3.77
N THR A 44 7.30 -15.45 -2.69
CA THR A 44 6.27 -14.64 -2.00
C THR A 44 5.61 -13.61 -2.91
N ALA A 45 6.38 -12.91 -3.77
CA ALA A 45 5.81 -11.92 -4.67
C ALA A 45 4.92 -12.55 -5.75
N ILE A 46 5.35 -13.68 -6.29
CA ILE A 46 4.62 -14.45 -7.30
C ILE A 46 3.36 -15.06 -6.67
N ARG A 47 3.49 -15.65 -5.47
CA ARG A 47 2.37 -16.22 -4.71
C ARG A 47 1.31 -15.17 -4.37
N ASN A 48 1.72 -13.97 -3.94
CA ASN A 48 0.79 -12.87 -3.71
C ASN A 48 -0.10 -12.63 -4.94
N TYR A 49 0.48 -12.52 -6.13
CA TYR A 49 -0.29 -12.31 -7.35
C TYR A 49 -1.19 -13.51 -7.68
N ASN A 50 -0.63 -14.73 -7.65
CA ASN A 50 -1.35 -15.94 -8.04
C ASN A 50 -2.55 -16.21 -7.12
N LYS A 51 -2.40 -16.03 -5.80
CA LYS A 51 -3.47 -16.28 -4.84
C LYS A 51 -4.64 -15.33 -4.98
N TRP A 52 -4.41 -14.06 -5.33
CA TRP A 52 -5.51 -13.17 -5.72
C TRP A 52 -6.18 -13.63 -7.02
N ALA A 53 -5.42 -14.15 -7.98
CA ALA A 53 -5.96 -14.66 -9.25
C ALA A 53 -6.79 -15.94 -9.08
N GLU A 54 -6.53 -16.78 -8.08
CA GLU A 54 -7.30 -18.00 -7.78
C GLU A 54 -8.72 -17.66 -7.25
N ILE A 55 -8.91 -16.56 -6.53
CA ILE A 55 -10.20 -16.12 -6.04
C ILE A 55 -11.07 -15.67 -7.22
N ARG A 56 -12.30 -16.15 -7.29
CA ARG A 56 -13.26 -15.81 -8.35
C ARG A 56 -14.37 -14.93 -7.81
N VAL A 57 -14.87 -14.00 -8.63
CA VAL A 57 -16.05 -13.19 -8.30
C VAL A 57 -17.33 -13.92 -8.72
N ASN A 58 -18.35 -13.86 -7.89
CA ASN A 58 -19.68 -14.39 -8.19
C ASN A 58 -20.49 -13.28 -8.86
N MET A 59 -20.71 -13.42 -10.17
CA MET A 59 -21.53 -12.47 -10.92
C MET A 59 -23.00 -12.65 -10.57
N ASP A 60 -23.68 -11.57 -10.23
CA ASP A 60 -25.13 -11.50 -10.05
C ASP A 60 -25.66 -10.20 -10.63
N THR A 61 -26.34 -10.28 -11.77
CA THR A 61 -26.92 -9.14 -12.47
C THR A 61 -28.43 -9.02 -12.28
N LEU A 62 -29.06 -9.91 -11.48
CA LEU A 62 -30.46 -9.79 -11.10
C LEU A 62 -30.64 -8.82 -9.93
N CYS A 63 -30.10 -7.62 -10.10
CA CYS A 63 -30.07 -6.54 -9.14
C CYS A 63 -30.54 -5.24 -9.79
N GLY A 64 -30.89 -4.25 -8.99
CA GLY A 64 -31.26 -2.93 -9.50
C GLY A 64 -30.09 -2.28 -10.23
N GLY A 65 -30.36 -1.47 -11.27
CA GLY A 65 -29.35 -0.69 -11.97
C GLY A 65 -28.91 0.55 -11.18
N GLY A 66 -27.75 1.13 -11.56
CA GLY A 66 -27.24 2.38 -11.00
C GLY A 66 -25.70 2.35 -10.89
N ARG A 67 -25.09 3.54 -10.85
CA ARG A 67 -23.65 3.65 -10.64
C ARG A 67 -23.33 3.35 -9.16
N PRO A 68 -22.42 2.43 -8.87
CA PRO A 68 -22.03 2.11 -7.49
C PRO A 68 -21.35 3.30 -6.79
N ASP A 69 -21.60 3.46 -5.49
CA ASP A 69 -20.85 4.39 -4.64
C ASP A 69 -19.58 3.69 -4.14
N THR A 70 -18.43 4.13 -4.66
CA THR A 70 -17.11 3.63 -4.29
C THR A 70 -16.45 4.47 -3.19
N SER A 71 -17.15 5.48 -2.64
CA SER A 71 -16.56 6.37 -1.64
C SER A 71 -16.27 5.66 -0.32
N LEU A 72 -15.11 5.98 0.25
CA LEU A 72 -14.63 5.44 1.52
C LEU A 72 -14.46 6.58 2.53
N GLU A 73 -14.91 6.35 3.76
CA GLU A 73 -14.52 7.18 4.91
C GLU A 73 -13.48 6.42 5.75
N LEU A 74 -12.29 7.01 5.89
CA LEU A 74 -11.18 6.39 6.62
C LEU A 74 -10.47 7.44 7.48
N PHE A 75 -10.38 7.18 8.79
CA PHE A 75 -9.74 8.06 9.78
C PHE A 75 -10.22 9.53 9.71
N GLY A 76 -11.53 9.71 9.55
CA GLY A 76 -12.18 11.03 9.51
C GLY A 76 -12.01 11.79 8.18
N ARG A 77 -11.51 11.13 7.13
CA ARG A 77 -11.37 11.71 5.80
C ARG A 77 -12.14 10.89 4.76
N ARG A 78 -12.83 11.58 3.84
CA ARG A 78 -13.54 10.95 2.71
C ARG A 78 -12.65 10.88 1.48
N PHE A 79 -12.64 9.70 0.85
CA PHE A 79 -11.93 9.38 -0.39
C PHE A 79 -12.92 8.94 -1.47
N ARG A 80 -12.55 9.11 -2.74
CA ARG A 80 -13.40 8.67 -3.86
C ARG A 80 -13.41 7.15 -4.01
N TYR A 81 -12.31 6.49 -3.62
CA TYR A 81 -12.09 5.07 -3.85
C TYR A 81 -11.44 4.40 -2.64
N PRO A 82 -11.65 3.08 -2.43
CA PRO A 82 -11.08 2.33 -1.32
C PRO A 82 -9.67 1.78 -1.61
N PHE A 83 -8.86 2.53 -2.38
CA PHE A 83 -7.48 2.15 -2.65
C PHE A 83 -6.55 3.35 -2.62
N PHE A 84 -5.29 3.10 -2.30
CA PHE A 84 -4.27 4.12 -2.10
C PHE A 84 -2.95 3.68 -2.73
N ALA A 85 -2.09 4.65 -3.09
CA ALA A 85 -0.71 4.34 -3.45
C ALA A 85 0.07 3.93 -2.21
N GLY A 86 0.68 2.74 -2.24
CA GLY A 86 1.46 2.22 -1.11
C GLY A 86 2.90 2.76 -1.11
N PRO A 87 3.61 2.68 0.05
CA PRO A 87 4.93 3.26 0.21
C PRO A 87 5.98 2.54 -0.63
N VAL A 88 6.78 3.31 -1.36
CA VAL A 88 7.97 2.85 -2.07
C VAL A 88 9.10 3.81 -1.78
N GLY A 89 10.28 3.28 -1.49
CA GLY A 89 11.50 4.06 -1.24
C GLY A 89 12.67 3.54 -2.07
N ALA A 90 13.76 4.31 -2.11
CA ALA A 90 14.96 4.05 -2.88
C ALA A 90 14.65 3.86 -4.38
N VAL A 91 13.79 4.73 -4.95
CA VAL A 91 13.31 4.57 -6.33
C VAL A 91 14.45 4.68 -7.34
N ASN A 92 15.41 5.57 -7.12
CA ASN A 92 16.59 5.68 -7.98
C ASN A 92 17.45 4.39 -7.98
N LEU A 93 17.61 3.75 -6.82
CA LEU A 93 18.34 2.49 -6.70
C LEU A 93 17.61 1.30 -7.37
N HIS A 94 16.29 1.30 -7.29
CA HIS A 94 15.47 0.15 -7.69
C HIS A 94 14.91 0.24 -9.10
N TYR A 95 14.84 1.47 -9.66
CA TYR A 95 14.24 1.70 -10.98
C TYR A 95 15.20 2.44 -11.91
N SER A 96 15.39 3.73 -11.73
CA SER A 96 16.39 4.54 -12.45
C SER A 96 16.54 5.93 -11.82
N ASP A 97 17.54 6.69 -12.27
CA ASP A 97 17.85 8.04 -11.76
C ASP A 97 16.92 9.14 -12.30
N VAL A 98 15.89 8.81 -13.09
CA VAL A 98 14.87 9.77 -13.55
C VAL A 98 14.16 10.42 -12.37
N TYR A 99 13.88 9.63 -11.32
CA TYR A 99 13.34 10.13 -10.07
C TYR A 99 14.23 9.76 -8.88
N THR A 100 14.30 10.68 -7.92
CA THR A 100 14.73 10.40 -6.54
C THR A 100 13.51 10.16 -5.67
N ASP A 101 13.69 9.65 -4.45
CA ASP A 101 12.58 9.50 -3.51
C ASP A 101 11.84 10.81 -3.25
N THR A 102 12.55 11.94 -3.27
CA THR A 102 11.96 13.26 -3.05
C THR A 102 11.09 13.70 -4.21
N THR A 103 11.58 13.61 -5.44
CA THR A 103 10.81 14.01 -6.64
C THR A 103 9.68 13.04 -6.93
N TYR A 104 9.88 11.75 -6.70
CA TYR A 104 8.83 10.73 -6.81
C TYR A 104 7.66 10.99 -5.85
N ASN A 105 7.96 11.23 -4.56
CA ASN A 105 6.94 11.52 -3.56
C ASN A 105 6.16 12.80 -3.87
N GLU A 106 6.83 13.83 -4.40
CA GLU A 106 6.17 15.08 -4.81
C GLU A 106 5.09 14.83 -5.87
N VAL A 107 5.45 14.14 -6.95
CA VAL A 107 4.49 13.79 -8.02
C VAL A 107 3.37 12.90 -7.50
N LEU A 108 3.73 11.82 -6.79
CA LEU A 108 2.77 10.81 -6.35
C LEU A 108 1.74 11.39 -5.39
N VAL A 109 2.17 12.14 -4.37
CA VAL A 109 1.28 12.69 -3.34
C VAL A 109 0.29 13.66 -3.96
N GLN A 110 0.76 14.59 -4.81
CA GLN A 110 -0.11 15.58 -5.46
C GLN A 110 -1.11 14.91 -6.41
N ALA A 111 -0.65 13.99 -7.25
CA ALA A 111 -1.51 13.32 -8.22
C ALA A 111 -2.57 12.43 -7.52
N CYS A 112 -2.19 11.70 -6.47
CA CYS A 112 -3.14 10.91 -5.69
C CYS A 112 -4.21 11.78 -5.02
N ALA A 113 -3.80 12.91 -4.40
CA ALA A 113 -4.75 13.84 -3.78
C ALA A 113 -5.74 14.42 -4.79
N GLN A 114 -5.27 14.82 -5.97
CA GLN A 114 -6.12 15.29 -7.09
C GLN A 114 -7.05 14.19 -7.61
N GLY A 115 -6.58 12.94 -7.66
CA GLY A 115 -7.35 11.76 -8.04
C GLY A 115 -8.38 11.31 -6.99
N GLY A 116 -8.40 11.95 -5.80
CA GLY A 116 -9.34 11.63 -4.72
C GLY A 116 -8.97 10.42 -3.87
N ILE A 117 -7.69 10.03 -3.89
CA ILE A 117 -7.09 9.01 -3.03
C ILE A 117 -5.91 9.61 -2.25
N ALA A 118 -5.22 8.81 -1.44
CA ALA A 118 -4.00 9.24 -0.76
C ALA A 118 -2.78 8.41 -1.21
N ALA A 119 -1.58 8.96 -0.98
CA ALA A 119 -0.33 8.23 -1.09
C ALA A 119 0.27 7.97 0.29
N PHE A 120 0.75 6.75 0.49
CA PHE A 120 1.67 6.40 1.55
C PHE A 120 3.09 6.67 1.04
N THR A 121 3.86 7.48 1.74
CA THR A 121 5.23 7.80 1.33
C THR A 121 6.24 6.87 1.97
N GLY A 122 7.39 6.66 1.31
CA GLY A 122 8.49 5.90 1.88
C GLY A 122 9.30 6.71 2.89
N ASP A 123 10.21 6.00 3.56
CA ASP A 123 11.22 6.56 4.47
C ASP A 123 12.56 5.87 4.18
N GLY A 124 13.66 6.51 4.51
CA GLY A 124 15.01 6.02 4.27
C GLY A 124 16.04 6.62 5.22
N VAL A 125 17.31 6.26 5.02
CA VAL A 125 18.46 6.78 5.79
C VAL A 125 18.70 8.26 5.50
N ASN A 126 18.44 8.69 4.27
CA ASN A 126 18.53 10.10 3.92
C ASN A 126 17.37 10.87 4.58
N PRO A 127 17.65 11.82 5.50
CA PRO A 127 16.62 12.58 6.21
C PRO A 127 15.74 13.42 5.28
N ASP A 128 16.24 13.81 4.11
CA ASP A 128 15.49 14.59 3.14
C ASP A 128 14.26 13.85 2.60
N VAL A 129 14.30 12.52 2.57
CA VAL A 129 13.17 11.71 2.10
C VAL A 129 11.91 11.99 2.96
N MET A 130 12.04 11.90 4.28
CA MET A 130 10.93 12.20 5.19
C MET A 130 10.56 13.68 5.16
N THR A 131 11.54 14.58 5.14
CA THR A 131 11.32 16.04 5.11
C THR A 131 10.55 16.46 3.87
N GLN A 132 10.92 15.99 2.69
CA GLN A 132 10.23 16.35 1.45
C GLN A 132 8.87 15.64 1.32
N ALA A 133 8.77 14.38 1.76
CA ALA A 133 7.50 13.67 1.79
C ALA A 133 6.46 14.38 2.66
N THR A 134 6.82 14.79 3.88
CA THR A 134 5.91 15.54 4.78
C THR A 134 5.55 16.90 4.22
N ARG A 135 6.47 17.61 3.55
CA ARG A 135 6.17 18.87 2.83
C ARG A 135 5.19 18.64 1.67
N ALA A 136 5.37 17.59 0.88
CA ALA A 136 4.44 17.25 -0.19
C ALA A 136 3.03 16.97 0.36
N ILE A 137 2.93 16.25 1.47
CA ILE A 137 1.67 15.99 2.17
C ILE A 137 1.04 17.29 2.67
N THR A 138 1.82 18.21 3.25
CA THR A 138 1.31 19.53 3.66
C THR A 138 0.72 20.29 2.47
N ARG A 139 1.43 20.34 1.33
CA ARG A 139 0.92 20.99 0.10
C ARG A 139 -0.34 20.34 -0.46
N ALA A 140 -0.53 19.05 -0.22
CA ALA A 140 -1.73 18.30 -0.57
C ALA A 140 -2.86 18.42 0.48
N GLY A 141 -2.81 19.41 1.38
CA GLY A 141 -3.81 19.61 2.43
C GLY A 141 -3.91 18.45 3.42
N GLY A 142 -2.78 17.83 3.77
CA GLY A 142 -2.70 16.67 4.66
C GLY A 142 -3.15 15.35 4.01
N CYS A 143 -3.36 15.31 2.69
CA CYS A 143 -3.81 14.13 1.97
C CYS A 143 -2.64 13.16 1.68
N GLY A 144 -2.14 12.49 2.70
CA GLY A 144 -1.08 11.51 2.60
C GLY A 144 -0.79 10.85 3.95
N VAL A 145 -0.05 9.75 3.91
CA VAL A 145 0.33 8.96 5.08
C VAL A 145 1.85 8.76 5.05
N PRO A 146 2.62 9.48 5.88
CA PRO A 146 4.03 9.20 6.05
C PRO A 146 4.21 7.79 6.60
N THR A 147 5.09 6.97 6.00
CA THR A 147 5.42 5.64 6.52
C THR A 147 6.83 5.64 7.08
N VAL A 148 6.95 5.58 8.40
CA VAL A 148 8.20 5.63 9.13
C VAL A 148 8.79 4.23 9.24
N LYS A 149 10.11 4.10 9.06
CA LYS A 149 10.83 2.84 9.31
C LYS A 149 10.96 2.58 10.83
N PRO A 150 11.12 1.32 11.25
CA PRO A 150 11.25 0.97 12.67
C PRO A 150 12.67 1.27 13.21
N TRP A 151 13.10 2.54 13.11
CA TRP A 151 14.36 3.05 13.63
C TRP A 151 14.47 2.92 15.16
N ASN A 152 15.59 3.36 15.75
CA ASN A 152 15.69 3.55 17.19
C ASN A 152 14.69 4.64 17.66
N MET A 153 14.36 4.64 18.96
CA MET A 153 13.32 5.51 19.53
C MET A 153 13.62 6.99 19.39
N GLU A 154 14.89 7.39 19.41
CA GLU A 154 15.32 8.79 19.21
C GLU A 154 14.99 9.28 17.82
N THR A 155 15.38 8.51 16.79
CA THR A 155 15.09 8.81 15.38
C THR A 155 13.58 8.82 15.10
N ILE A 156 12.83 7.86 15.68
CA ILE A 156 11.37 7.82 15.56
C ILE A 156 10.76 9.10 16.15
N ARG A 157 11.20 9.53 17.31
CA ARG A 157 10.71 10.76 17.96
C ARG A 157 10.90 11.98 17.06
N ALA A 158 12.11 12.15 16.50
CA ALA A 158 12.40 13.26 15.60
C ALA A 158 11.52 13.23 14.34
N LYS A 159 11.29 12.04 13.76
CA LYS A 159 10.42 11.87 12.59
C LYS A 159 8.94 12.14 12.94
N MET A 160 8.47 11.77 14.13
CA MET A 160 7.08 12.02 14.55
C MET A 160 6.78 13.53 14.70
N GLU A 161 7.78 14.38 15.01
CA GLU A 161 7.58 15.84 14.98
C GLU A 161 7.31 16.33 13.55
N GLN A 162 8.03 15.82 12.56
CA GLN A 162 7.77 16.14 11.13
C GLN A 162 6.39 15.62 10.68
N VAL A 163 6.02 14.42 11.11
CA VAL A 163 4.69 13.84 10.85
C VAL A 163 3.59 14.74 11.40
N LYS A 164 3.68 15.19 12.65
CA LYS A 164 2.71 16.09 13.27
C LYS A 164 2.60 17.41 12.51
N ALA A 165 3.72 18.00 12.14
CA ALA A 165 3.77 19.27 11.41
C ALA A 165 3.17 19.18 10.00
N SER A 166 3.16 17.99 9.38
CA SER A 166 2.66 17.80 8.01
C SER A 166 1.14 17.94 7.86
N GLY A 167 0.38 17.86 8.95
CA GLY A 167 -1.08 17.88 8.91
C GLY A 167 -1.69 16.59 8.33
N CYS A 168 -0.93 15.50 8.16
CA CYS A 168 -1.41 14.23 7.62
C CYS A 168 -2.58 13.67 8.45
N PHE A 169 -3.49 12.95 7.79
CA PHE A 169 -4.66 12.37 8.46
C PHE A 169 -4.35 11.07 9.24
N ALA A 170 -3.26 10.40 8.91
CA ALA A 170 -2.75 9.20 9.59
C ALA A 170 -1.24 9.06 9.36
N VAL A 171 -0.59 8.21 10.14
CA VAL A 171 0.82 7.82 9.98
C VAL A 171 0.94 6.31 9.99
N ALA A 172 1.89 5.76 9.24
CA ALA A 172 2.17 4.33 9.22
C ALA A 172 3.60 4.02 9.68
N MET A 173 3.80 2.78 10.16
CA MET A 173 5.12 2.20 10.36
C MET A 173 5.16 0.81 9.73
N ASP A 174 6.10 0.56 8.84
CA ASP A 174 6.35 -0.77 8.29
C ASP A 174 7.30 -1.55 9.21
N VAL A 175 6.74 -2.19 10.23
CA VAL A 175 7.50 -2.91 11.26
C VAL A 175 8.33 -4.07 10.70
N ASP A 176 7.88 -4.66 9.60
CA ASP A 176 8.58 -5.72 8.88
C ASP A 176 9.85 -5.24 8.16
N ALA A 177 10.01 -3.91 7.98
CA ALA A 177 11.24 -3.33 7.43
C ALA A 177 12.47 -3.59 8.29
N ALA A 178 12.32 -4.02 9.55
CA ALA A 178 13.38 -4.61 10.35
C ALA A 178 14.09 -5.79 9.65
N GLY A 179 13.41 -6.47 8.74
CA GLY A 179 13.94 -7.54 7.90
C GLY A 179 14.64 -7.10 6.62
N LEU A 180 14.63 -5.81 6.25
CA LEU A 180 15.29 -5.33 5.04
C LEU A 180 16.81 -5.41 5.17
N PRO A 181 17.51 -6.02 4.18
CA PRO A 181 18.96 -6.25 4.30
C PRO A 181 19.78 -4.98 4.52
N PHE A 182 19.35 -3.88 3.89
CA PHE A 182 20.08 -2.61 3.91
C PHE A 182 19.90 -1.82 5.22
N LEU A 183 18.84 -2.07 5.99
CA LEU A 183 18.51 -1.26 7.16
C LEU A 183 19.10 -1.80 8.47
N LYS A 184 19.42 -3.10 8.54
CA LYS A 184 19.95 -3.73 9.75
C LYS A 184 21.32 -3.20 10.17
N ASN A 185 22.16 -2.82 9.21
CA ASN A 185 23.55 -2.41 9.41
C ASN A 185 23.72 -0.88 9.17
N MET A 186 22.63 -0.14 9.11
CA MET A 186 22.68 1.32 8.96
C MET A 186 22.81 2.01 10.32
N ASP A 187 23.20 3.26 10.30
CA ASP A 187 23.16 4.16 11.44
C ASP A 187 22.16 5.29 11.15
N PRO A 188 21.06 5.41 11.92
CA PRO A 188 20.62 4.50 12.99
C PRO A 188 20.11 3.14 12.48
N PRO A 189 20.21 2.06 13.27
CA PRO A 189 19.71 0.76 12.86
C PRO A 189 18.18 0.68 12.93
N ALA A 190 17.56 -0.02 11.98
CA ALA A 190 16.19 -0.46 12.08
C ALA A 190 16.10 -1.81 12.77
N GLY A 191 15.12 -2.00 13.64
CA GLY A 191 14.95 -3.24 14.42
C GLY A 191 13.49 -3.55 14.75
N CYS A 192 13.25 -4.78 15.21
CA CYS A 192 11.93 -5.19 15.68
C CYS A 192 11.46 -4.30 16.85
N LYS A 193 10.13 -4.16 16.97
CA LYS A 193 9.50 -3.43 18.07
C LYS A 193 8.69 -4.38 18.94
N SER A 194 8.83 -4.24 20.24
CA SER A 194 7.93 -4.87 21.22
C SER A 194 6.57 -4.17 21.20
N VAL A 195 5.54 -4.80 21.78
CA VAL A 195 4.21 -4.19 21.93
C VAL A 195 4.29 -2.90 22.75
N GLU A 196 5.14 -2.87 23.76
CA GLU A 196 5.32 -1.69 24.63
C GLU A 196 5.99 -0.53 23.87
N GLU A 197 7.06 -0.79 23.12
CA GLU A 197 7.68 0.23 22.27
C GLU A 197 6.68 0.74 21.22
N LEU A 198 5.91 -0.17 20.63
CA LEU A 198 4.90 0.20 19.63
C LEU A 198 3.81 1.10 20.24
N ARG A 199 3.36 0.81 21.48
CA ARG A 199 2.41 1.66 22.22
C ARG A 199 2.96 3.07 22.42
N GLN A 200 4.21 3.22 22.86
CA GLN A 200 4.86 4.52 23.01
C GLN A 200 4.94 5.27 21.68
N ILE A 201 5.20 4.58 20.58
CA ILE A 201 5.24 5.17 19.24
C ILE A 201 3.84 5.64 18.81
N VAL A 202 2.80 4.85 19.06
CA VAL A 202 1.40 5.22 18.80
C VAL A 202 1.02 6.48 19.57
N GLU A 203 1.37 6.56 20.84
CA GLU A 203 1.11 7.75 21.68
C GLU A 203 1.87 8.98 21.16
N MET A 204 3.14 8.81 20.76
CA MET A 204 3.94 9.91 20.19
C MET A 204 3.35 10.45 18.88
N ALA A 205 2.70 9.61 18.09
CA ALA A 205 2.16 10.00 16.79
C ALA A 205 1.03 11.02 16.88
N GLN A 206 0.21 10.98 17.95
CA GLN A 206 -0.96 11.85 18.17
C GLN A 206 -1.91 11.92 16.95
N ARG A 207 -1.96 10.85 16.19
CA ARG A 207 -2.78 10.66 14.98
C ARG A 207 -3.15 9.19 14.83
N PRO A 208 -4.16 8.84 14.04
CA PRO A 208 -4.42 7.46 13.68
C PRO A 208 -3.13 6.78 13.20
N PHE A 209 -2.71 5.72 13.91
CA PHE A 209 -1.47 5.01 13.64
C PHE A 209 -1.75 3.66 12.97
N ILE A 210 -1.03 3.36 11.89
CA ILE A 210 -1.21 2.16 11.07
C ILE A 210 0.05 1.30 11.16
N VAL A 211 -0.09 0.06 11.61
CA VAL A 211 1.00 -0.92 11.65
C VAL A 211 1.02 -1.72 10.35
N LYS A 212 2.04 -1.53 9.53
CA LYS A 212 2.24 -2.26 8.28
C LYS A 212 3.21 -3.42 8.45
N GLY A 213 2.96 -4.54 7.77
CA GLY A 213 3.81 -5.74 7.85
C GLY A 213 3.21 -6.83 8.75
N VAL A 214 1.89 -6.87 8.88
CA VAL A 214 1.16 -7.83 9.70
C VAL A 214 0.71 -9.00 8.84
N MET A 215 1.13 -10.24 9.19
CA MET A 215 0.83 -11.45 8.43
C MET A 215 0.21 -12.57 9.27
N THR A 216 -0.08 -12.30 10.55
CA THR A 216 -0.66 -13.32 11.45
C THR A 216 -1.74 -12.70 12.34
N VAL A 217 -2.69 -13.52 12.78
CA VAL A 217 -3.69 -13.12 13.79
C VAL A 217 -3.00 -12.61 15.06
N ALA A 218 -1.97 -13.31 15.55
CA ALA A 218 -1.23 -12.89 16.73
C ALA A 218 -0.58 -11.50 16.55
N GLY A 219 -0.01 -11.22 15.36
CA GLY A 219 0.55 -9.91 15.02
C GLY A 219 -0.53 -8.81 14.99
N ALA A 220 -1.70 -9.11 14.44
CA ALA A 220 -2.84 -8.19 14.37
C ALA A 220 -3.35 -7.84 15.79
N LEU A 221 -3.49 -8.82 16.65
CA LEU A 221 -3.91 -8.60 18.05
C LEU A 221 -2.86 -7.81 18.85
N LYS A 222 -1.55 -8.02 18.61
CA LYS A 222 -0.48 -7.20 19.19
C LYS A 222 -0.55 -5.74 18.73
N ALA A 223 -0.82 -5.51 17.45
CA ALA A 223 -1.00 -4.15 16.94
C ALA A 223 -2.22 -3.46 17.57
N GLN A 224 -3.35 -4.17 17.69
CA GLN A 224 -4.52 -3.70 18.42
C GLN A 224 -4.19 -3.38 19.89
N GLN A 225 -3.50 -4.27 20.58
CA GLN A 225 -3.09 -4.10 21.98
C GLN A 225 -2.18 -2.87 22.17
N ALA A 226 -1.35 -2.54 21.18
CA ALA A 226 -0.53 -1.35 21.18
C ALA A 226 -1.31 -0.06 20.89
N GLY A 227 -2.60 -0.12 20.56
CA GLY A 227 -3.44 1.03 20.27
C GLY A 227 -3.43 1.47 18.79
N ALA A 228 -3.01 0.60 17.88
CA ALA A 228 -3.06 0.91 16.45
C ALA A 228 -4.51 1.15 15.98
N ALA A 229 -4.73 2.24 15.24
CA ALA A 229 -6.00 2.55 14.61
C ALA A 229 -6.24 1.72 13.33
N GLY A 230 -5.18 1.20 12.74
CA GLY A 230 -5.25 0.33 11.57
C GLY A 230 -4.03 -0.57 11.41
N ILE A 231 -4.17 -1.58 10.58
CA ILE A 231 -3.09 -2.45 10.14
C ILE A 231 -3.03 -2.51 8.62
N VAL A 232 -1.86 -2.83 8.07
CA VAL A 232 -1.74 -3.29 6.69
C VAL A 232 -1.31 -4.76 6.72
N VAL A 233 -2.19 -5.65 6.25
CA VAL A 233 -1.84 -7.04 5.97
C VAL A 233 -0.86 -7.03 4.79
N SER A 234 0.41 -7.33 5.08
CA SER A 234 1.52 -7.12 4.15
C SER A 234 2.70 -8.01 4.48
N ASN A 235 3.29 -8.63 3.47
CA ASN A 235 4.59 -9.31 3.53
C ASN A 235 5.67 -8.53 2.77
N HIS A 236 5.47 -7.21 2.60
CA HIS A 236 6.37 -6.31 1.88
C HIS A 236 6.68 -6.77 0.43
N GLY A 237 5.76 -7.52 -0.18
CA GLY A 237 5.95 -8.10 -1.51
C GLY A 237 7.12 -9.11 -1.58
N GLY A 238 7.43 -9.79 -0.47
CA GLY A 238 8.53 -10.74 -0.36
C GLY A 238 9.92 -10.11 -0.18
N ARG A 239 10.00 -8.80 0.06
CA ARG A 239 11.29 -8.09 0.18
C ARG A 239 11.97 -8.32 1.53
N VAL A 240 11.23 -8.66 2.56
CA VAL A 240 11.71 -8.86 3.94
C VAL A 240 11.96 -10.34 4.26
N LEU A 241 11.09 -11.21 3.76
CA LEU A 241 11.17 -12.66 3.94
C LEU A 241 10.54 -13.34 2.71
N ASP A 242 11.19 -14.36 2.18
CA ASP A 242 10.64 -15.20 1.11
C ASP A 242 9.86 -16.39 1.68
N GLN A 243 9.11 -17.08 0.83
CA GLN A 243 8.30 -18.26 1.16
C GLN A 243 7.25 -18.01 2.26
N CYS A 244 6.76 -16.77 2.35
CA CYS A 244 5.63 -16.41 3.21
C CYS A 244 4.29 -16.79 2.54
N PRO A 245 3.23 -17.01 3.32
CA PRO A 245 1.87 -17.00 2.79
C PRO A 245 1.59 -15.70 2.03
N SER A 246 0.69 -15.76 1.05
CA SER A 246 0.20 -14.53 0.42
C SER A 246 -0.73 -13.77 1.35
N THR A 247 -0.89 -12.48 1.09
CA THR A 247 -1.84 -11.64 1.83
C THR A 247 -3.30 -12.07 1.61
N ALA A 248 -3.62 -12.63 0.44
CA ALA A 248 -4.95 -13.20 0.14
C ALA A 248 -5.30 -14.40 1.04
N GLU A 249 -4.29 -15.19 1.43
CA GLU A 249 -4.51 -16.38 2.26
C GLU A 249 -4.78 -16.03 3.73
N VAL A 250 -4.07 -15.03 4.27
CA VAL A 250 -4.16 -14.68 5.70
C VAL A 250 -5.18 -13.58 6.02
N LEU A 251 -5.60 -12.78 5.02
CA LEU A 251 -6.55 -11.68 5.24
C LEU A 251 -7.84 -12.12 5.93
N PRO A 252 -8.53 -13.21 5.52
CA PRO A 252 -9.81 -13.56 6.12
C PRO A 252 -9.74 -13.92 7.60
N GLU A 253 -8.69 -14.63 8.03
CA GLU A 253 -8.53 -14.99 9.45
C GLU A 253 -8.17 -13.77 10.32
N ILE A 254 -7.37 -12.85 9.79
CA ILE A 254 -7.03 -11.59 10.45
C ILE A 254 -8.28 -10.70 10.56
N ALA A 255 -9.07 -10.60 9.48
CA ALA A 255 -10.32 -9.83 9.48
C ALA A 255 -11.33 -10.40 10.49
N ALA A 256 -11.46 -11.72 10.57
CA ALA A 256 -12.30 -12.37 11.56
C ALA A 256 -11.86 -12.08 12.99
N ALA A 257 -10.55 -12.12 13.27
CA ALA A 257 -10.01 -11.87 14.59
C ALA A 257 -10.15 -10.41 15.06
N LEU A 258 -10.13 -9.45 14.14
CA LEU A 258 -10.29 -8.02 14.45
C LEU A 258 -11.75 -7.53 14.32
N LYS A 259 -12.69 -8.42 14.02
CA LYS A 259 -14.10 -8.03 13.86
C LYS A 259 -14.63 -7.32 15.11
N GLY A 260 -15.19 -6.12 14.92
CA GLY A 260 -15.76 -5.32 16.03
C GLY A 260 -14.73 -4.58 16.89
N SER A 261 -13.42 -4.69 16.60
CA SER A 261 -12.36 -4.01 17.35
C SER A 261 -12.24 -2.52 17.05
N GLY A 262 -12.78 -2.06 15.91
CA GLY A 262 -12.59 -0.70 15.41
C GLY A 262 -11.28 -0.50 14.64
N VAL A 263 -10.34 -1.46 14.68
CA VAL A 263 -9.09 -1.40 13.92
C VAL A 263 -9.38 -1.56 12.43
N LYS A 264 -8.91 -0.61 11.61
CA LYS A 264 -9.06 -0.65 10.17
C LYS A 264 -8.07 -1.60 9.51
N ILE A 265 -8.53 -2.39 8.56
CA ILE A 265 -7.72 -3.40 7.88
C ILE A 265 -7.46 -2.97 6.44
N LEU A 266 -6.21 -2.63 6.15
CA LEU A 266 -5.74 -2.43 4.80
C LEU A 266 -4.97 -3.68 4.36
N VAL A 267 -4.83 -3.89 3.05
CA VAL A 267 -4.05 -5.00 2.50
C VAL A 267 -3.24 -4.55 1.30
N ASP A 268 -2.03 -5.09 1.16
CA ASP A 268 -1.22 -4.93 -0.04
C ASP A 268 -0.71 -6.28 -0.57
N GLY A 269 0.13 -6.25 -1.60
CA GLY A 269 0.77 -7.44 -2.14
C GLY A 269 -0.06 -8.19 -3.20
N GLY A 270 0.32 -8.04 -4.46
CA GLY A 270 -0.26 -8.81 -5.57
C GLY A 270 -1.47 -8.19 -6.26
N LEU A 271 -2.17 -7.24 -5.65
CA LEU A 271 -3.35 -6.59 -6.23
C LEU A 271 -2.96 -5.68 -7.41
N ARG A 272 -3.68 -5.80 -8.54
CA ARG A 272 -3.34 -5.11 -9.80
C ARG A 272 -4.53 -4.51 -10.54
N SER A 273 -5.74 -4.88 -10.14
CA SER A 273 -6.98 -4.51 -10.84
C SER A 273 -8.07 -4.10 -9.86
N GLY A 274 -9.11 -3.43 -10.36
CA GLY A 274 -10.32 -3.16 -9.59
C GLY A 274 -11.03 -4.42 -9.12
N VAL A 275 -10.92 -5.52 -9.89
CA VAL A 275 -11.43 -6.84 -9.49
C VAL A 275 -10.70 -7.35 -8.25
N ASP A 276 -9.36 -7.18 -8.17
CA ASP A 276 -8.62 -7.60 -6.98
C ASP A 276 -8.97 -6.74 -5.76
N ILE A 277 -9.22 -5.44 -5.97
CA ILE A 277 -9.71 -4.55 -4.92
C ILE A 277 -11.06 -5.06 -4.38
N PHE A 278 -12.01 -5.37 -5.26
CA PHE A 278 -13.30 -5.95 -4.88
C PHE A 278 -13.15 -7.23 -4.05
N LYS A 279 -12.27 -8.16 -4.49
CA LYS A 279 -11.98 -9.39 -3.74
C LYS A 279 -11.43 -9.12 -2.36
N ALA A 280 -10.52 -8.16 -2.22
CA ALA A 280 -9.94 -7.78 -0.93
C ALA A 280 -10.99 -7.22 0.02
N LEU A 281 -11.89 -6.35 -0.46
CA LEU A 281 -13.01 -5.82 0.32
C LEU A 281 -13.97 -6.94 0.75
N ALA A 282 -14.31 -7.85 -0.16
CA ALA A 282 -15.17 -9.01 0.14
C ALA A 282 -14.53 -9.94 1.20
N LEU A 283 -13.21 -10.02 1.27
CA LEU A 283 -12.48 -10.80 2.27
C LEU A 283 -12.21 -10.06 3.58
N GLY A 284 -12.73 -8.85 3.74
CA GLY A 284 -12.76 -8.11 5.00
C GLY A 284 -11.73 -7.00 5.13
N ALA A 285 -11.09 -6.57 4.04
CA ALA A 285 -10.31 -5.33 4.04
C ALA A 285 -11.23 -4.09 3.99
N ASP A 286 -10.87 -3.01 4.68
CA ASP A 286 -11.50 -1.70 4.52
C ASP A 286 -10.93 -0.94 3.29
N ALA A 287 -9.66 -1.18 2.95
CA ALA A 287 -8.99 -0.55 1.81
C ALA A 287 -7.79 -1.36 1.31
N VAL A 288 -7.25 -0.95 0.16
CA VAL A 288 -6.13 -1.62 -0.52
C VAL A 288 -4.98 -0.66 -0.77
N LEU A 289 -3.73 -1.14 -0.63
CA LEU A 289 -2.55 -0.41 -1.09
C LEU A 289 -1.98 -1.08 -2.35
N VAL A 290 -1.66 -0.27 -3.35
CA VAL A 290 -0.98 -0.70 -4.58
C VAL A 290 0.35 0.06 -4.68
N CYS A 291 1.48 -0.66 -4.75
CA CYS A 291 2.82 -0.03 -4.71
C CYS A 291 3.45 0.06 -6.10
N ARG A 292 4.05 -1.03 -6.59
CA ARG A 292 4.85 -1.08 -7.83
C ARG A 292 4.18 -0.53 -9.08
N PRO A 293 2.88 -0.77 -9.35
CA PRO A 293 2.20 -0.17 -10.49
C PRO A 293 2.13 1.36 -10.45
N PHE A 294 2.02 1.97 -9.26
CA PHE A 294 2.09 3.44 -9.15
C PHE A 294 3.50 3.97 -9.47
N VAL A 295 4.57 3.22 -9.19
CA VAL A 295 5.91 3.61 -9.64
C VAL A 295 5.98 3.63 -11.16
N THR A 296 5.51 2.56 -11.82
CA THR A 296 5.49 2.54 -13.29
C THR A 296 4.59 3.62 -13.88
N ALA A 297 3.52 4.00 -13.18
CA ALA A 297 2.64 5.10 -13.59
C ALA A 297 3.34 6.47 -13.53
N VAL A 298 4.10 6.74 -12.45
CA VAL A 298 4.92 7.97 -12.33
C VAL A 298 5.99 8.01 -13.42
N TYR A 299 6.78 6.93 -13.57
CA TYR A 299 7.83 6.87 -14.59
C TYR A 299 7.30 6.96 -16.03
N GLY A 300 6.08 6.48 -16.27
CA GLY A 300 5.48 6.43 -17.60
C GLY A 300 4.63 7.65 -17.97
N GLY A 301 4.42 8.62 -17.07
CA GLY A 301 3.59 9.76 -17.40
C GLY A 301 3.36 10.75 -16.27
N ASP A 302 4.27 10.84 -15.29
CA ASP A 302 4.15 11.77 -14.16
C ASP A 302 2.75 11.71 -13.51
N ALA A 303 2.19 12.86 -13.19
CA ALA A 303 0.85 13.00 -12.62
C ALA A 303 -0.26 12.45 -13.56
N ALA A 304 -0.11 12.61 -14.87
CA ALA A 304 -1.07 12.09 -15.83
C ALA A 304 -1.05 10.55 -15.89
N GLY A 305 0.12 9.94 -15.75
CA GLY A 305 0.28 8.50 -15.64
C GLY A 305 -0.38 7.94 -14.38
N VAL A 306 -0.19 8.63 -13.25
CA VAL A 306 -0.85 8.30 -11.96
C VAL A 306 -2.37 8.39 -12.10
N GLN A 307 -2.91 9.47 -12.67
CA GLN A 307 -4.34 9.63 -12.90
C GLN A 307 -4.90 8.54 -13.81
N CYS A 308 -4.20 8.23 -14.90
CA CYS A 308 -4.57 7.15 -15.82
C CYS A 308 -4.69 5.79 -15.09
N TYR A 309 -3.77 5.50 -14.15
CA TYR A 309 -3.84 4.27 -13.39
C TYR A 309 -4.96 4.28 -12.33
N ILE A 310 -5.21 5.43 -11.69
CA ILE A 310 -6.37 5.61 -10.79
C ILE A 310 -7.67 5.34 -11.55
N ASP A 311 -7.85 5.96 -12.73
CA ASP A 311 -9.07 5.82 -13.53
C ASP A 311 -9.29 4.37 -13.98
N LYS A 312 -8.20 3.67 -14.34
CA LYS A 312 -8.24 2.23 -14.66
C LYS A 312 -8.75 1.41 -13.48
N LEU A 313 -8.15 1.57 -12.29
CA LEU A 313 -8.55 0.82 -11.10
C LEU A 313 -9.99 1.13 -10.68
N ALA A 314 -10.37 2.40 -10.74
CA ALA A 314 -11.70 2.87 -10.41
C ALA A 314 -12.77 2.31 -11.35
N GLY A 315 -12.55 2.39 -12.66
CA GLY A 315 -13.48 1.85 -13.65
C GLY A 315 -13.67 0.35 -13.52
N GLU A 316 -12.58 -0.40 -13.32
CA GLU A 316 -12.65 -1.85 -13.09
C GLU A 316 -13.36 -2.22 -11.79
N LEU A 317 -13.20 -1.43 -10.72
CA LEU A 317 -13.91 -1.63 -9.47
C LEU A 317 -15.41 -1.35 -9.62
N GLU A 318 -15.78 -0.21 -10.22
CA GLU A 318 -17.17 0.17 -10.48
C GLU A 318 -17.89 -0.89 -11.32
N ASP A 319 -17.25 -1.35 -12.41
CA ASP A 319 -17.77 -2.41 -13.26
C ASP A 319 -17.97 -3.71 -12.49
N THR A 320 -16.99 -4.13 -11.69
CA THR A 320 -17.08 -5.34 -10.86
C THR A 320 -18.20 -5.24 -9.83
N MET A 321 -18.31 -4.11 -9.14
CA MET A 321 -19.38 -3.85 -8.18
C MET A 321 -20.76 -3.94 -8.84
N GLN A 322 -20.91 -3.34 -10.03
CA GLN A 322 -22.16 -3.38 -10.79
C GLN A 322 -22.51 -4.80 -11.21
N MET A 323 -21.54 -5.58 -11.72
CA MET A 323 -21.75 -6.96 -12.17
C MET A 323 -21.96 -7.96 -11.04
N CYS A 324 -21.64 -7.58 -9.78
CA CYS A 324 -21.90 -8.38 -8.57
C CYS A 324 -23.06 -7.84 -7.72
N GLY A 325 -23.79 -6.83 -8.18
CA GLY A 325 -24.94 -6.27 -7.45
C GLY A 325 -24.59 -5.45 -6.21
N ALA A 326 -23.33 -5.01 -6.07
CA ALA A 326 -22.87 -4.21 -4.94
C ALA A 326 -22.98 -2.70 -5.23
N HIS A 327 -24.07 -2.05 -4.80
CA HIS A 327 -24.30 -0.62 -5.05
C HIS A 327 -23.47 0.33 -4.15
N SER A 328 -22.77 -0.18 -3.15
CA SER A 328 -21.85 0.56 -2.29
C SER A 328 -20.83 -0.39 -1.68
N LEU A 329 -19.72 0.16 -1.13
CA LEU A 329 -18.70 -0.67 -0.47
C LEU A 329 -19.28 -1.51 0.68
N ALA A 330 -20.23 -0.96 1.44
CA ALA A 330 -20.91 -1.66 2.53
C ALA A 330 -21.77 -2.85 2.08
N ARG A 331 -22.08 -2.96 0.79
CA ARG A 331 -22.82 -4.09 0.21
C ARG A 331 -21.93 -5.21 -0.31
N ILE A 332 -20.61 -5.02 -0.31
CA ILE A 332 -19.66 -6.06 -0.70
C ILE A 332 -19.56 -7.06 0.45
N THR A 333 -19.88 -8.34 0.17
CA THR A 333 -19.95 -9.41 1.17
C THR A 333 -19.09 -10.61 0.76
N PRO A 334 -18.66 -11.48 1.70
CA PRO A 334 -17.81 -12.64 1.41
C PRO A 334 -18.40 -13.65 0.42
N ASP A 335 -19.72 -13.76 0.33
CA ASP A 335 -20.42 -14.64 -0.61
C ASP A 335 -20.35 -14.15 -2.08
N MET A 336 -19.96 -12.91 -2.30
CA MET A 336 -19.70 -12.36 -3.64
C MET A 336 -18.39 -12.86 -4.25
N VAL A 337 -17.61 -13.64 -3.50
CA VAL A 337 -16.39 -14.27 -3.99
C VAL A 337 -16.34 -15.75 -3.64
N ARG A 338 -15.52 -16.51 -4.41
CA ARG A 338 -15.28 -17.93 -4.20
C ARG A 338 -13.77 -18.17 -4.14
N ARG A 339 -13.31 -18.82 -3.06
CA ARG A 339 -11.91 -19.22 -2.84
C ARG A 339 -11.66 -20.62 -3.35
#